data_e2ef07f8a83f139dd0b01d865d6ca376
#
_entry.id   e2ef07f8a83f139dd0b01d865d6ca376
#
_cell.length_a   1.000
_cell.length_b   1.000
_cell.length_c   1.000
_cell.angle_alpha   90.00
_cell.angle_beta   90.00
_cell.angle_gamma   90.00
#
_symmetry.space_group_name_H-M   'P 1'
#
loop_
_entity.id
_entity.type
_entity.pdbx_description
1 polymer ?
#
loop_
_entity_poly.entity_id
_entity_poly.type
_entity_poly.pdbx_seq_one_letter_code
_entity_poly.pdbx_strand_id
1 'polypeptide(L)'
;DQALYYARSTDVSKDYIVKEFSLGKSVRNVIKKNSRDFINKRIAIDLEDLDYNVYSDEKWVEFIINQVINNAIKYSSQNSRVKIFANKSKNSIILKIKDSGVGIPNKDLGRVFEKGFTGENGRRFTKSTGMGLYLCKNLCDKLGLGLKITSEENEGTEVSIIFPIGDAIIAN
;
A
#
# COMPACT_ATOMS: atom_id res chain seq x y z
N ASP A 1 1.72 -4.47 15.68
CA ASP A 1 0.57 -3.81 16.28
C ASP A 1 0.39 -2.40 15.71
N GLN A 2 -0.78 -2.14 15.11
CA GLN A 2 -1.10 -0.86 14.46
C GLN A 2 -1.08 0.31 15.46
N ALA A 3 -1.54 0.11 16.69
CA ALA A 3 -1.55 1.16 17.71
C ALA A 3 -0.13 1.62 18.05
N LEU A 4 0.81 0.67 18.15
CA LEU A 4 2.21 0.98 18.41
C LEU A 4 2.84 1.74 17.22
N TYR A 5 2.54 1.30 15.99
CA TYR A 5 3.01 1.99 14.80
C TYR A 5 2.39 3.38 14.67
N TYR A 6 1.11 3.55 15.01
CA TYR A 6 0.47 4.85 15.02
C TYR A 6 1.16 5.81 15.98
N ALA A 7 1.42 5.38 17.20
CA ALA A 7 2.13 6.18 18.19
C ALA A 7 3.51 6.59 17.68
N ARG A 8 4.23 5.65 17.07
CA ARG A 8 5.54 5.91 16.45
C ARG A 8 5.45 6.85 15.26
N SER A 9 4.41 6.74 14.43
CA SER A 9 4.27 7.57 13.24
C SER A 9 3.97 9.03 13.58
N THR A 10 3.36 9.32 14.72
CA THR A 10 3.14 10.71 15.15
C THR A 10 4.41 11.36 15.70
N ASP A 11 5.32 10.57 16.28
CA ASP A 11 6.56 11.07 16.88
C ASP A 11 7.77 11.02 15.95
N VAL A 12 7.70 10.30 14.85
CA VAL A 12 8.86 9.85 14.06
C VAL A 12 9.30 10.86 12.99
N SER A 13 8.74 12.08 12.95
CA SER A 13 9.16 13.09 11.97
C SER A 13 10.66 13.43 12.03
N LYS A 14 11.38 12.95 13.05
CA LYS A 14 12.80 13.25 13.27
C LYS A 14 13.75 12.12 12.91
N ASP A 15 13.25 10.90 12.66
CA ASP A 15 14.10 9.69 12.59
C ASP A 15 13.99 8.89 11.30
N TYR A 16 13.58 9.52 10.19
CA TYR A 16 13.56 8.84 8.89
C TYR A 16 14.96 8.69 8.33
N ILE A 17 15.27 7.46 7.94
CA ILE A 17 16.55 7.14 7.28
C ILE A 17 16.28 6.98 5.80
N VAL A 18 16.48 8.07 5.05
CA VAL A 18 16.29 8.07 3.60
C VAL A 18 17.54 7.54 2.92
N LYS A 19 17.39 6.49 2.14
CA LYS A 19 18.46 5.88 1.35
C LYS A 19 17.89 5.27 0.07
N GLU A 20 18.78 4.96 -0.85
CA GLU A 20 18.43 4.19 -2.03
C GLU A 20 18.25 2.72 -1.67
N PHE A 21 17.20 2.09 -2.16
CA PHE A 21 16.96 0.65 -1.98
C PHE A 21 16.17 0.07 -3.16
N SER A 22 16.21 -1.26 -3.27
CA SER A 22 15.50 -1.98 -4.32
C SER A 22 14.01 -2.11 -3.99
N LEU A 23 13.17 -1.53 -4.84
CA LEU A 23 11.71 -1.63 -4.69
C LEU A 23 11.24 -3.08 -4.81
N GLY A 24 11.77 -3.82 -5.79
CA GLY A 24 11.43 -5.22 -5.98
C GLY A 24 11.76 -6.09 -4.78
N LYS A 25 12.91 -5.85 -4.16
CA LYS A 25 13.32 -6.57 -2.94
C LYS A 25 12.36 -6.30 -1.79
N SER A 26 11.97 -5.05 -1.59
CA SER A 26 11.02 -4.67 -0.54
C SER A 26 9.65 -5.30 -0.76
N VAL A 27 9.15 -5.32 -1.99
CA VAL A 27 7.90 -5.99 -2.35
C VAL A 27 7.98 -7.49 -2.04
N ARG A 28 9.05 -8.15 -2.46
CA ARG A 28 9.23 -9.59 -2.21
C ARG A 28 9.32 -9.92 -0.73
N ASN A 29 9.97 -9.06 0.07
CA ASN A 29 10.04 -9.23 1.52
C ASN A 29 8.64 -9.22 2.15
N VAL A 30 7.79 -8.29 1.72
CA VAL A 30 6.41 -8.18 2.22
C VAL A 30 5.56 -9.38 1.78
N ILE A 31 5.70 -9.82 0.53
CA ILE A 31 4.99 -11.01 0.04
C ILE A 31 5.37 -12.24 0.87
N LYS A 32 6.65 -12.39 1.16
CA LYS A 32 7.15 -13.51 1.97
C LYS A 32 6.54 -13.50 3.37
N LYS A 33 6.42 -12.33 4.01
CA LYS A 33 5.78 -12.20 5.32
C LYS A 33 4.31 -12.62 5.29
N ASN A 34 3.63 -12.44 4.17
CA ASN A 34 2.21 -12.71 4.02
C ASN A 34 1.93 -14.01 3.24
N SER A 35 2.95 -14.83 3.01
CA SER A 35 2.85 -16.03 2.18
C SER A 35 1.75 -16.99 2.64
N ARG A 36 1.61 -17.17 3.96
CA ARG A 36 0.58 -18.04 4.53
C ARG A 36 -0.83 -17.59 4.14
N ASP A 37 -1.10 -16.29 4.20
CA ASP A 37 -2.42 -15.75 3.88
C ASP A 37 -2.73 -15.89 2.39
N PHE A 38 -1.75 -15.66 1.52
CA PHE A 38 -1.89 -15.90 0.08
C PHE A 38 -2.19 -17.36 -0.22
N ILE A 39 -1.47 -18.27 0.41
CA ILE A 39 -1.65 -19.72 0.22
C ILE A 39 -3.02 -20.16 0.72
N ASN A 40 -3.42 -19.72 1.91
CA ASN A 40 -4.70 -20.10 2.52
C ASN A 40 -5.89 -19.67 1.67
N LYS A 41 -5.85 -18.50 1.08
CA LYS A 41 -6.88 -18.00 0.17
C LYS A 41 -6.68 -18.43 -1.29
N ARG A 42 -5.58 -19.11 -1.59
CA ARG A 42 -5.23 -19.51 -2.96
C ARG A 42 -5.19 -18.33 -3.92
N ILE A 43 -4.62 -17.23 -3.46
CA ILE A 43 -4.45 -16.03 -4.28
C ILE A 43 -3.14 -16.15 -5.04
N ALA A 44 -3.21 -16.12 -6.36
CA ALA A 44 -2.02 -16.06 -7.21
C ALA A 44 -1.45 -14.64 -7.21
N ILE A 45 -0.12 -14.55 -7.28
CA ILE A 45 0.59 -13.27 -7.29
C ILE A 45 1.33 -13.13 -8.61
N ASP A 46 1.07 -12.03 -9.32
CA ASP A 46 1.82 -11.65 -10.52
C ASP A 46 2.72 -10.47 -10.20
N LEU A 47 4.01 -10.63 -10.42
CA LEU A 47 5.00 -9.56 -10.27
C LEU A 47 5.54 -9.17 -11.64
N GLU A 48 5.49 -7.88 -11.96
CA GLU A 48 6.00 -7.36 -13.24
C GLU A 48 6.79 -6.06 -13.02
N ASP A 49 7.91 -5.94 -13.72
CA ASP A 49 8.67 -4.68 -13.87
C ASP A 49 9.01 -3.99 -12.53
N LEU A 50 9.44 -4.77 -11.53
CA LEU A 50 9.78 -4.26 -10.21
C LEU A 50 11.24 -3.86 -10.05
N ASP A 51 12.04 -3.93 -11.10
CA ASP A 51 13.49 -3.70 -11.07
C ASP A 51 13.80 -2.20 -11.09
N TYR A 52 13.43 -1.51 -10.01
CA TYR A 52 13.71 -0.09 -9.80
C TYR A 52 14.30 0.13 -8.42
N ASN A 53 15.18 1.11 -8.31
CA ASN A 53 15.63 1.63 -7.04
C ASN A 53 14.90 2.93 -6.74
N VAL A 54 14.53 3.12 -5.48
CA VAL A 54 13.83 4.32 -5.00
C VAL A 54 14.58 4.89 -3.79
N TYR A 55 14.35 6.18 -3.52
CA TYR A 55 14.90 6.86 -2.35
C TYR A 55 13.78 7.12 -1.35
N SER A 56 13.84 6.50 -0.21
CA SER A 56 12.89 6.71 0.89
C SER A 56 13.41 5.99 2.13
N ASP A 57 12.55 5.87 3.15
CA ASP A 57 12.82 5.03 4.31
C ASP A 57 12.30 3.62 4.03
N GLU A 58 13.22 2.68 3.84
CA GLU A 58 12.89 1.29 3.45
C GLU A 58 11.93 0.62 4.43
N LYS A 59 12.16 0.80 5.72
CA LYS A 59 11.34 0.21 6.78
C LYS A 59 9.89 0.71 6.72
N TRP A 60 9.70 2.01 6.58
CA TRP A 60 8.36 2.59 6.54
C TRP A 60 7.66 2.32 5.20
N VAL A 61 8.42 2.27 4.10
CA VAL A 61 7.87 1.86 2.79
C VAL A 61 7.38 0.41 2.85
N GLU A 62 8.15 -0.50 3.45
CA GLU A 62 7.69 -1.89 3.62
C GLU A 62 6.44 -1.96 4.50
N PHE A 63 6.34 -1.12 5.53
CA PHE A 63 5.11 -1.03 6.34
C PHE A 63 3.90 -0.61 5.48
N ILE A 64 4.06 0.41 4.65
CA ILE A 64 2.98 0.88 3.75
C ILE A 64 2.58 -0.23 2.78
N ILE A 65 3.54 -0.87 2.12
CA ILE A 65 3.29 -1.97 1.19
C ILE A 65 2.56 -3.11 1.91
N ASN A 66 2.96 -3.43 3.14
CA ASN A 66 2.34 -4.48 3.93
C ASN A 66 0.87 -4.18 4.23
N GLN A 67 0.54 -2.95 4.58
CA GLN A 67 -0.86 -2.55 4.81
C GLN A 67 -1.71 -2.68 3.54
N VAL A 68 -1.16 -2.25 2.41
CA VAL A 68 -1.84 -2.33 1.12
C VAL A 68 -2.05 -3.79 0.70
N ILE A 69 -1.03 -4.64 0.86
CA ILE A 69 -1.12 -6.06 0.53
C ILE A 69 -2.11 -6.77 1.44
N ASN A 70 -2.12 -6.46 2.74
CA ASN A 70 -3.09 -7.03 3.68
C ASN A 70 -4.53 -6.69 3.27
N ASN A 71 -4.77 -5.46 2.84
CA ASN A 71 -6.08 -5.08 2.32
C ASN A 71 -6.43 -5.83 1.04
N ALA A 72 -5.48 -5.99 0.11
CA ALA A 72 -5.70 -6.74 -1.11
C ALA A 72 -6.09 -8.20 -0.81
N ILE A 73 -5.42 -8.85 0.13
CA ILE A 73 -5.75 -10.22 0.56
C ILE A 73 -7.13 -10.26 1.20
N LYS A 74 -7.39 -9.33 2.12
CA LYS A 74 -8.63 -9.30 2.91
C LYS A 74 -9.87 -9.19 2.03
N TYR A 75 -9.82 -8.34 1.01
CA TYR A 75 -10.97 -8.05 0.17
C TYR A 75 -11.03 -8.86 -1.12
N SER A 76 -10.02 -9.67 -1.39
CA SER A 76 -10.02 -10.60 -2.52
C SER A 76 -10.76 -11.88 -2.19
N SER A 77 -11.37 -12.48 -3.21
CA SER A 77 -12.01 -13.79 -3.07
C SER A 77 -10.95 -14.90 -3.15
N GLN A 78 -11.34 -16.11 -2.71
CA GLN A 78 -10.50 -17.29 -2.91
C GLN A 78 -10.28 -17.54 -4.40
N ASN A 79 -9.12 -18.07 -4.74
CA ASN A 79 -8.73 -18.43 -6.11
C ASN A 79 -8.63 -17.21 -7.04
N SER A 80 -8.41 -16.03 -6.48
CA SER A 80 -8.24 -14.80 -7.25
C SER A 80 -6.76 -14.48 -7.47
N ARG A 81 -6.47 -13.31 -7.99
CA ARG A 81 -5.14 -12.89 -8.37
C ARG A 81 -4.86 -11.46 -7.91
N VAL A 82 -3.66 -11.23 -7.41
CA VAL A 82 -3.14 -9.90 -7.08
C VAL A 82 -1.96 -9.63 -8.01
N LYS A 83 -2.01 -8.50 -8.70
CA LYS A 83 -0.94 -8.06 -9.59
C LYS A 83 -0.18 -6.92 -8.94
N ILE A 84 1.13 -7.03 -8.89
CA ILE A 84 2.01 -6.00 -8.34
C ILE A 84 3.03 -5.65 -9.42
N PHE A 85 3.05 -4.40 -9.83
CA PHE A 85 3.91 -3.94 -10.90
C PHE A 85 4.32 -2.50 -10.67
N ALA A 86 5.41 -2.09 -11.32
CA ALA A 86 5.87 -0.72 -11.25
C ALA A 86 6.08 -0.18 -12.66
N ASN A 87 5.96 1.13 -12.79
CA ASN A 87 6.34 1.82 -14.01
C ASN A 87 7.02 3.13 -13.68
N LYS A 88 7.85 3.59 -14.61
CA LYS A 88 8.60 4.82 -14.46
C LYS A 88 8.02 5.87 -15.39
N SER A 89 7.72 7.03 -14.83
CA SER A 89 7.38 8.23 -15.59
C SER A 89 8.56 9.21 -15.57
N LYS A 90 8.39 10.38 -16.18
CA LYS A 90 9.43 11.41 -16.21
C LYS A 90 9.86 11.84 -14.80
N ASN A 91 8.91 11.93 -13.86
CA ASN A 91 9.13 12.53 -12.54
C ASN A 91 8.96 11.55 -11.38
N SER A 92 8.62 10.30 -11.64
CA SER A 92 8.32 9.36 -10.57
C SER A 92 8.45 7.91 -10.99
N ILE A 93 8.61 7.05 -9.97
CA ILE A 93 8.40 5.61 -10.08
C ILE A 93 7.10 5.31 -9.33
N ILE A 94 6.20 4.58 -9.97
CA ILE A 94 4.87 4.29 -9.43
C ILE A 94 4.75 2.80 -9.20
N LEU A 95 4.56 2.40 -7.94
CA LEU A 95 4.26 1.02 -7.57
C LEU A 95 2.75 0.86 -7.49
N LYS A 96 2.22 -0.13 -8.21
CA LYS A 96 0.79 -0.42 -8.24
C LYS A 96 0.51 -1.81 -7.70
N ILE A 97 -0.47 -1.89 -6.83
CA ILE A 97 -0.95 -3.15 -6.25
C ILE A 97 -2.43 -3.25 -6.60
N LYS A 98 -2.75 -4.20 -7.46
CA LYS A 98 -4.10 -4.34 -8.03
C LYS A 98 -4.70 -5.69 -7.64
N ASP A 99 -5.86 -5.66 -7.01
CA ASP A 99 -6.65 -6.85 -6.73
C ASP A 99 -7.92 -6.87 -7.60
N SER A 100 -8.54 -8.04 -7.68
CA SER A 100 -9.83 -8.24 -8.34
C SER A 100 -10.93 -8.55 -7.32
N GLY A 101 -10.86 -7.89 -6.17
CA GLY A 101 -11.77 -8.11 -5.06
C GLY A 101 -13.11 -7.39 -5.21
N VAL A 102 -13.75 -7.18 -4.07
CA VAL A 102 -15.10 -6.60 -4.03
C VAL A 102 -15.15 -5.14 -4.46
N GLY A 103 -14.01 -4.46 -4.52
CA GLY A 103 -13.95 -3.05 -4.81
C GLY A 103 -14.50 -2.18 -3.68
N ILE A 104 -14.47 -0.88 -3.89
CA ILE A 104 -14.94 0.10 -2.90
C ILE A 104 -16.09 0.89 -3.54
N PRO A 105 -17.27 0.95 -2.88
CA PRO A 105 -18.36 1.76 -3.38
C PRO A 105 -17.97 3.23 -3.54
N ASN A 106 -18.45 3.90 -4.58
CA ASN A 106 -18.14 5.32 -4.82
C ASN A 106 -18.44 6.21 -3.62
N LYS A 107 -19.49 5.91 -2.87
CA LYS A 107 -19.85 6.66 -1.65
C LYS A 107 -18.76 6.59 -0.57
N ASP A 108 -17.96 5.52 -0.56
CA ASP A 108 -16.91 5.30 0.43
C ASP A 108 -15.53 5.74 -0.07
N LEU A 109 -15.32 5.76 -1.39
CA LEU A 109 -14.00 5.96 -1.98
C LEU A 109 -13.34 7.28 -1.56
N GLY A 110 -14.10 8.35 -1.41
CA GLY A 110 -13.60 9.64 -0.97
C GLY A 110 -13.21 9.70 0.51
N ARG A 111 -13.53 8.66 1.29
CA ARG A 111 -13.33 8.62 2.74
C ARG A 111 -12.34 7.56 3.21
N VAL A 112 -11.72 6.83 2.27
CA VAL A 112 -10.88 5.66 2.62
C VAL A 112 -9.65 6.01 3.46
N PHE A 113 -9.20 7.26 3.41
CA PHE A 113 -8.04 7.71 4.20
C PHE A 113 -8.44 8.39 5.52
N GLU A 114 -9.73 8.50 5.81
CA GLU A 114 -10.17 9.08 7.08
C GLU A 114 -9.86 8.15 8.26
N LYS A 115 -9.46 8.74 9.38
CA LYS A 115 -9.15 8.01 10.61
C LYS A 115 -10.38 7.25 11.10
N GLY A 116 -10.21 5.94 11.29
CA GLY A 116 -11.28 5.09 11.82
C GLY A 116 -12.38 4.74 10.82
N PHE A 117 -12.28 5.20 9.57
CA PHE A 117 -13.28 4.87 8.56
C PHE A 117 -13.12 3.43 8.07
N THR A 118 -14.18 2.63 8.17
CA THR A 118 -14.17 1.24 7.74
C THR A 118 -15.03 0.98 6.50
N GLY A 119 -15.98 1.85 6.19
CA GLY A 119 -16.89 1.73 5.07
C GLY A 119 -17.80 0.50 5.16
N GLU A 120 -18.54 0.26 4.09
CA GLU A 120 -19.43 -0.89 3.98
C GLU A 120 -18.68 -2.22 4.01
N ASN A 121 -17.60 -2.33 3.26
CA ASN A 121 -16.78 -3.54 3.20
C ASN A 121 -16.07 -3.81 4.52
N GLY A 122 -15.58 -2.78 5.21
CA GLY A 122 -14.93 -2.92 6.51
C GLY A 122 -15.88 -3.44 7.59
N ARG A 123 -17.16 -3.09 7.52
CA ARG A 123 -18.19 -3.63 8.43
C ARG A 123 -18.57 -5.06 8.07
N ARG A 124 -18.54 -5.41 6.78
CA ARG A 124 -18.89 -6.74 6.27
C ARG A 124 -17.80 -7.76 6.55
N PHE A 125 -16.54 -7.36 6.46
CA PHE A 125 -15.37 -8.22 6.71
C PHE A 125 -14.84 -7.90 8.10
N THR A 126 -14.65 -8.91 8.92
CA THR A 126 -14.32 -8.75 10.34
C THR A 126 -13.05 -7.96 10.62
N LYS A 127 -13.08 -7.13 11.66
CA LYS A 127 -11.93 -6.47 12.30
C LYS A 127 -11.15 -5.46 11.44
N SER A 128 -11.86 -4.59 10.73
CA SER A 128 -11.23 -3.41 10.21
C SER A 128 -11.26 -2.30 11.26
N THR A 129 -10.10 -1.75 11.62
CA THR A 129 -9.99 -0.64 12.56
C THR A 129 -10.14 0.72 11.87
N GLY A 130 -10.07 0.74 10.53
CA GLY A 130 -10.02 1.98 9.76
C GLY A 130 -8.72 2.73 9.91
N MET A 131 -7.69 2.12 10.50
CA MET A 131 -6.41 2.78 10.78
C MET A 131 -5.35 2.50 9.72
N GLY A 132 -5.44 1.38 8.98
CA GLY A 132 -4.41 0.98 8.03
C GLY A 132 -4.15 2.01 6.93
N LEU A 133 -5.17 2.40 6.20
CA LEU A 133 -5.03 3.39 5.11
C LEU A 133 -4.77 4.81 5.64
N TYR A 134 -5.36 5.15 6.77
CA TYR A 134 -5.07 6.42 7.44
C TYR A 134 -3.58 6.54 7.79
N LEU A 135 -3.00 5.50 8.38
CA LEU A 135 -1.56 5.45 8.69
C LEU A 135 -0.70 5.52 7.44
N CYS A 136 -1.09 4.80 6.38
CA CYS A 136 -0.37 4.84 5.10
C CYS A 136 -0.36 6.26 4.52
N LYS A 137 -1.49 6.94 4.54
CA LYS A 137 -1.58 8.31 4.03
C LYS A 137 -0.69 9.26 4.83
N ASN A 138 -0.73 9.17 6.16
CA ASN A 138 0.13 9.98 7.02
C ASN A 138 1.62 9.74 6.75
N LEU A 139 2.01 8.48 6.65
CA LEU A 139 3.40 8.12 6.37
C LEU A 139 3.84 8.59 4.99
N CYS A 140 3.00 8.41 3.98
CA CYS A 140 3.30 8.91 2.63
C CYS A 140 3.48 10.42 2.63
N ASP A 141 2.60 11.16 3.30
CA ASP A 141 2.73 12.62 3.40
C ASP A 141 4.04 13.04 4.07
N LYS A 142 4.42 12.36 5.15
CA LYS A 142 5.68 12.65 5.86
C LYS A 142 6.91 12.28 5.05
N LEU A 143 6.84 11.20 4.26
CA LEU A 143 7.96 10.73 3.43
C LEU A 143 8.02 11.41 2.06
N GLY A 144 7.08 12.30 1.75
CA GLY A 144 7.03 12.95 0.44
C GLY A 144 6.60 12.01 -0.69
N LEU A 145 5.86 10.96 -0.37
CA LEU A 145 5.34 9.99 -1.33
C LEU A 145 3.88 10.30 -1.67
N GLY A 146 3.46 9.95 -2.89
CA GLY A 146 2.05 9.99 -3.26
C GLY A 146 1.36 8.67 -2.94
N LEU A 147 0.08 8.74 -2.61
CA LEU A 147 -0.76 7.56 -2.39
C LEU A 147 -2.11 7.80 -3.04
N LYS A 148 -2.49 6.93 -3.97
CA LYS A 148 -3.75 7.01 -4.71
C LYS A 148 -4.47 5.68 -4.69
N ILE A 149 -5.79 5.73 -4.67
CA ILE A 149 -6.64 4.54 -4.77
C ILE A 149 -7.65 4.77 -5.88
N THR A 150 -7.74 3.81 -6.79
CA THR A 150 -8.82 3.71 -7.75
C THR A 150 -9.53 2.39 -7.52
N SER A 151 -10.85 2.38 -7.63
CA SER A 151 -11.61 1.18 -7.35
C SER A 151 -12.94 1.22 -8.08
N GLU A 152 -13.42 0.05 -8.45
CA GLU A 152 -14.74 -0.13 -9.01
C GLU A 152 -15.40 -1.29 -8.29
N GLU A 153 -16.63 -1.05 -7.82
CA GLU A 153 -17.38 -2.04 -7.04
C GLU A 153 -17.54 -3.34 -7.85
N ASN A 154 -17.26 -4.47 -7.20
CA ASN A 154 -17.27 -5.81 -7.77
C ASN A 154 -16.20 -6.09 -8.85
N GLU A 155 -15.29 -5.15 -9.11
CA GLU A 155 -14.19 -5.36 -10.06
C GLU A 155 -12.81 -5.35 -9.40
N GLY A 156 -12.65 -4.60 -8.33
CA GLY A 156 -11.42 -4.58 -7.57
C GLY A 156 -10.89 -3.20 -7.26
N THR A 157 -9.68 -3.19 -6.69
CA THR A 157 -9.03 -1.97 -6.21
C THR A 157 -7.58 -1.94 -6.66
N GLU A 158 -7.11 -0.77 -7.09
CA GLU A 158 -5.72 -0.52 -7.40
C GLU A 158 -5.19 0.59 -6.50
N VAL A 159 -4.12 0.30 -5.78
CA VAL A 159 -3.43 1.27 -4.94
C VAL A 159 -2.10 1.62 -5.59
N SER A 160 -1.83 2.91 -5.73
CA SER A 160 -0.58 3.43 -6.29
C SER A 160 0.22 4.15 -5.23
N ILE A 161 1.50 3.78 -5.11
CA ILE A 161 2.48 4.48 -4.26
C ILE A 161 3.45 5.17 -5.21
N ILE A 162 3.57 6.49 -5.10
CA ILE A 162 4.32 7.31 -6.05
C ILE A 162 5.60 7.81 -5.39
N PHE A 163 6.74 7.41 -5.94
CA PHE A 163 8.07 7.80 -5.49
C PHE A 163 8.62 8.88 -6.42
N PRO A 164 8.76 10.14 -5.96
CA PRO A 164 9.37 11.19 -6.78
C PRO A 164 10.84 10.86 -7.11
N ILE A 165 11.30 11.26 -8.30
CA ILE A 165 12.69 11.08 -8.75
C ILE A 165 13.27 12.39 -9.27
N GLY A 166 14.62 12.46 -9.35
CA GLY A 166 15.32 13.61 -9.87
C GLY A 166 15.07 14.88 -9.07
N ASP A 167 14.78 15.97 -9.75
CA ASP A 167 14.56 17.28 -9.12
C ASP A 167 13.37 17.29 -8.17
N ALA A 168 12.42 16.41 -8.36
CA ALA A 168 11.25 16.27 -7.48
C ALA A 168 11.65 15.77 -6.07
N ILE A 169 12.76 15.03 -5.94
CA ILE A 169 13.28 14.58 -4.65
C ILE A 169 13.91 15.75 -3.89
N ILE A 170 14.60 16.62 -4.61
CA ILE A 170 15.33 17.77 -4.03
C ILE A 170 14.36 18.86 -3.57
N ALA A 171 13.20 18.99 -4.22
CA ALA A 171 12.18 19.97 -3.91
C ALA A 171 11.41 19.67 -2.61
N ASN A 172 11.55 18.47 -2.08
CA ASN A 172 10.94 18.02 -0.84
C ASN A 172 11.96 17.96 0.28
#